data_9d15a51822f41f188003213934a112a9
#
_entry.id   9d15a51822f41f188003213934a112a9
#
_cell.length_a   1.000
_cell.length_b   1.000
_cell.length_c   1.000
_cell.angle_alpha   90.00
_cell.angle_beta   90.00
_cell.angle_gamma   90.00
#
_symmetry.space_group_name_H-M   'P 1'
#
loop_
_entity.id
_entity.type
_entity.pdbx_description
1 polymer ?
#
loop_
_entity_poly.entity_id
_entity_poly.type
_entity_poly.pdbx_seq_one_letter_code
_entity_poly.pdbx_strand_id
1 'polypeptide(L)'
;MAESDATGTGVLGFHSLPVTDERETDLPVEGSLPAWLSGSLVRNGPGSFDAGEDTVDHWFDGLAMLTRYTFEEGCVRYANRFLRTDSYGAARAGEFSGGFATGDSTLRERVWRLLRGDTYDNTNIIVERIGDEYLALTETPRWVSVDLTTLETRGDVEYDGPAANGQLFCAHLQYDPARDVHVTFEVEFGRQHQYHIFELPAPGEREVVASVPTERPSYMHSFALTPNYAVLTEFPFDVDPLAFLKPGRQGPFVEHFEWRPDAGTTVHLIDRETGAVRQTRTDPMFGFHHVNAFEDGGDVVFDVETLPDATAVSTLDLSTLRSGDLDAIAGRIDRYRVSNPGGNPTVERVQRFAEGTGLPTVSPAVRLEEHRFVYAQQTDQPVTAWPRRIVKLDTATNNQQIWEGPGGCSEPIFVPRPGGNSEDDGVVLTVTLDPVAERSVLVVLDGESFEERARAPLPHALPYDFHGRFFPELTLGAE
;
A
#
# COMPACT_ATOMS: atom_id res chain seq x y z
N MET A 1 10.34 33.51 19.48
CA MET A 1 10.05 32.75 20.69
C MET A 1 8.74 32.04 20.40
N ALA A 2 8.84 30.95 19.67
CA ALA A 2 7.82 29.92 19.42
C ALA A 2 8.53 28.74 18.73
N GLU A 3 9.47 28.13 19.43
CA GLU A 3 10.15 26.89 19.06
C GLU A 3 9.98 25.89 20.21
N SER A 4 8.76 25.51 20.49
CA SER A 4 8.49 24.36 21.35
C SER A 4 7.05 23.98 21.09
N ASP A 5 6.82 22.96 20.32
CA ASP A 5 5.73 21.99 20.38
C ASP A 5 5.56 21.18 19.08
N ALA A 6 6.64 21.05 18.27
CA ALA A 6 6.57 20.21 17.07
C ALA A 6 6.65 18.70 17.38
N THR A 7 7.08 18.31 18.58
CA THR A 7 7.30 16.91 18.95
C THR A 7 6.09 16.16 19.49
N GLY A 8 5.05 16.86 19.94
CA GLY A 8 3.83 16.21 20.48
C GLY A 8 2.70 16.01 19.47
N THR A 9 2.76 16.69 18.34
CA THR A 9 1.60 16.82 17.44
C THR A 9 1.54 15.74 16.34
N GLY A 10 2.66 15.16 15.94
CA GLY A 10 2.69 14.04 14.97
C GLY A 10 2.23 12.71 15.54
N VAL A 11 2.29 12.55 16.85
CA VAL A 11 1.95 11.33 17.58
C VAL A 11 0.44 11.02 17.53
N LEU A 12 -0.42 12.06 17.36
CA LEU A 12 -1.88 11.88 17.30
C LEU A 12 -2.32 10.93 16.18
N GLY A 13 -1.59 10.87 15.05
CA GLY A 13 -1.85 9.95 13.96
C GLY A 13 -1.53 8.47 14.25
N PHE A 14 -0.98 8.18 15.44
CA PHE A 14 -0.74 6.81 15.93
C PHE A 14 -1.57 6.46 17.16
N HIS A 15 -2.58 7.27 17.47
CA HIS A 15 -3.56 6.99 18.52
C HIS A 15 -4.69 6.13 17.97
N SER A 16 -5.23 5.28 18.82
CA SER A 16 -6.36 4.42 18.48
C SER A 16 -7.68 5.17 18.51
N LEU A 17 -8.56 4.87 17.55
CA LEU A 17 -9.98 5.08 17.73
C LEU A 17 -10.58 3.91 18.53
N PRO A 18 -11.63 4.15 19.32
CA PRO A 18 -12.41 3.06 19.88
C PRO A 18 -12.91 2.12 18.76
N VAL A 19 -12.75 0.81 18.93
CA VAL A 19 -13.17 -0.21 17.92
C VAL A 19 -14.67 -0.20 17.61
N THR A 20 -15.44 0.63 18.30
CA THR A 20 -16.88 0.86 18.06
C THR A 20 -17.15 2.22 17.44
N ASP A 21 -16.12 3.02 17.13
CA ASP A 21 -16.29 4.35 16.55
C ASP A 21 -16.64 4.20 15.06
N GLU A 22 -17.91 4.36 14.76
CA GLU A 22 -18.47 4.35 13.41
C GLU A 22 -19.25 5.64 13.22
N ARG A 23 -18.97 6.35 12.15
CA ARG A 23 -19.57 7.65 11.85
C ARG A 23 -20.01 7.71 10.43
N GLU A 24 -21.07 8.45 10.18
CA GLU A 24 -21.47 8.90 8.85
C GLU A 24 -22.01 10.32 8.98
N THR A 25 -21.46 11.25 8.19
CA THR A 25 -21.83 12.68 8.28
C THR A 25 -21.42 13.43 7.01
N ASP A 26 -22.15 14.50 6.71
CA ASP A 26 -21.71 15.47 5.72
C ASP A 26 -20.59 16.33 6.30
N LEU A 27 -19.57 16.60 5.49
CA LEU A 27 -18.46 17.46 5.88
C LEU A 27 -18.68 18.89 5.37
N PRO A 28 -18.36 19.92 6.16
CA PRO A 28 -18.32 21.27 5.66
C PRO A 28 -17.18 21.41 4.65
N VAL A 29 -17.49 21.93 3.46
CA VAL A 29 -16.51 22.18 2.41
C VAL A 29 -16.11 23.64 2.42
N GLU A 30 -14.82 23.89 2.57
CA GLU A 30 -14.19 25.19 2.41
C GLU A 30 -13.51 25.25 1.03
N GLY A 31 -13.71 26.31 0.26
CA GLY A 31 -13.23 26.41 -1.12
C GLY A 31 -14.27 25.95 -2.16
N SER A 32 -13.80 25.37 -3.26
CA SER A 32 -14.69 24.97 -4.37
C SER A 32 -14.26 23.64 -4.98
N LEU A 33 -15.10 22.63 -4.87
CA LEU A 33 -14.92 21.35 -5.55
C LEU A 33 -15.22 21.49 -7.04
N PRO A 34 -14.47 20.80 -7.92
CA PRO A 34 -14.81 20.75 -9.33
C PRO A 34 -16.18 20.10 -9.55
N ALA A 35 -17.02 20.68 -10.38
CA ALA A 35 -18.36 20.17 -10.65
C ALA A 35 -18.37 18.75 -11.27
N TRP A 36 -17.27 18.33 -11.87
CA TRP A 36 -17.12 16.98 -12.44
C TRP A 36 -16.67 15.94 -11.43
N LEU A 37 -16.19 16.34 -10.25
CA LEU A 37 -15.70 15.41 -9.22
C LEU A 37 -16.92 14.71 -8.58
N SER A 38 -17.11 13.46 -8.97
CA SER A 38 -18.17 12.58 -8.48
C SER A 38 -17.60 11.17 -8.30
N GLY A 39 -18.04 10.47 -7.27
CA GLY A 39 -17.50 9.17 -6.86
C GLY A 39 -17.01 9.17 -5.43
N SER A 40 -16.30 8.13 -5.03
CA SER A 40 -15.82 7.98 -3.65
C SER A 40 -14.34 7.66 -3.57
N LEU A 41 -13.61 8.39 -2.74
CA LEU A 41 -12.31 7.97 -2.22
C LEU A 41 -12.56 7.02 -1.05
N VAL A 42 -12.05 5.81 -1.15
CA VAL A 42 -12.03 4.83 -0.05
C VAL A 42 -10.60 4.61 0.36
N ARG A 43 -10.33 4.69 1.65
CA ARG A 43 -9.00 4.43 2.22
C ARG A 43 -9.09 3.28 3.21
N ASN A 44 -8.01 2.52 3.30
CA ASN A 44 -7.86 1.43 4.24
C ASN A 44 -6.59 1.63 5.07
N GLY A 45 -6.62 1.19 6.30
CA GLY A 45 -5.48 1.32 7.19
C GLY A 45 -5.85 1.00 8.64
N PRO A 46 -4.92 1.21 9.57
CA PRO A 46 -5.18 1.00 10.99
C PRO A 46 -6.16 2.03 11.55
N GLY A 47 -7.20 1.56 12.21
CA GLY A 47 -8.12 2.39 12.99
C GLY A 47 -7.86 2.32 14.49
N SER A 48 -7.25 1.22 14.96
CA SER A 48 -6.90 1.02 16.36
C SER A 48 -5.63 0.19 16.48
N PHE A 49 -4.79 0.55 17.43
CA PHE A 49 -3.55 -0.15 17.77
C PHE A 49 -3.64 -0.80 19.16
N ASP A 50 -4.73 -0.56 19.88
CA ASP A 50 -4.91 -0.99 21.25
C ASP A 50 -6.18 -1.84 21.38
N ALA A 51 -6.10 -2.96 22.13
CA ALA A 51 -7.21 -3.85 22.45
C ALA A 51 -7.15 -4.26 23.92
N GLY A 52 -8.03 -3.69 24.75
CA GLY A 52 -7.98 -3.90 26.21
C GLY A 52 -6.70 -3.32 26.81
N GLU A 53 -5.85 -4.19 27.36
CA GLU A 53 -4.52 -3.82 27.89
C GLU A 53 -3.40 -4.11 26.88
N ASP A 54 -3.70 -4.77 25.78
CA ASP A 54 -2.74 -5.13 24.74
C ASP A 54 -2.60 -4.00 23.71
N THR A 55 -1.38 -3.83 23.18
CA THR A 55 -1.03 -2.90 22.11
C THR A 55 -0.22 -3.64 21.06
N VAL A 56 -0.47 -3.39 19.77
CA VAL A 56 0.38 -3.93 18.70
C VAL A 56 1.76 -3.27 18.73
N ASP A 57 2.78 -4.01 18.27
CA ASP A 57 4.15 -3.55 18.29
C ASP A 57 4.50 -2.70 17.05
N HIS A 58 3.74 -2.84 15.96
CA HIS A 58 4.08 -2.26 14.67
C HIS A 58 2.86 -1.59 14.01
N TRP A 59 3.11 -0.52 13.27
CA TRP A 59 2.07 0.24 12.55
C TRP A 59 1.26 -0.63 11.59
N PHE A 60 1.90 -1.60 10.92
CA PHE A 60 1.24 -2.50 9.98
C PHE A 60 0.21 -3.44 10.63
N ASP A 61 0.31 -3.65 11.93
CA ASP A 61 -0.55 -4.59 12.65
C ASP A 61 -1.82 -3.96 13.23
N GLY A 62 -1.98 -2.64 13.07
CA GLY A 62 -3.18 -1.95 13.53
C GLY A 62 -4.46 -2.46 12.86
N LEU A 63 -5.54 -2.49 13.63
CA LEU A 63 -6.82 -3.09 13.23
C LEU A 63 -7.47 -2.36 12.05
N ALA A 64 -7.85 -3.11 11.03
CA ALA A 64 -8.38 -2.62 9.77
C ALA A 64 -9.65 -1.77 9.91
N MET A 65 -9.60 -0.57 9.35
CA MET A 65 -10.72 0.36 9.28
C MET A 65 -10.80 0.99 7.89
N LEU A 66 -11.98 0.99 7.31
CA LEU A 66 -12.27 1.74 6.09
C LEU A 66 -12.73 3.16 6.42
N THR A 67 -12.29 4.11 5.61
CA THR A 67 -12.86 5.46 5.54
C THR A 67 -13.31 5.72 4.10
N ARG A 68 -14.47 6.36 3.93
CA ARG A 68 -15.03 6.73 2.65
C ARG A 68 -15.36 8.21 2.61
N TYR A 69 -14.98 8.85 1.52
CA TYR A 69 -15.29 10.24 1.21
C TYR A 69 -16.02 10.26 -0.14
N THR A 70 -17.33 10.43 -0.11
CA THR A 70 -18.17 10.48 -1.32
C THR A 70 -18.38 11.91 -1.76
N PHE A 71 -18.06 12.18 -3.02
CA PHE A 71 -18.22 13.48 -3.67
C PHE A 71 -19.45 13.44 -4.57
N GLU A 72 -20.43 14.27 -4.28
CA GLU A 72 -21.65 14.43 -5.10
C GLU A 72 -22.11 15.88 -5.04
N GLU A 73 -22.39 16.47 -6.19
CA GLU A 73 -22.98 17.82 -6.32
C GLU A 73 -22.25 18.93 -5.53
N GLY A 74 -20.93 18.82 -5.38
CA GLY A 74 -20.12 19.78 -4.63
C GLY A 74 -20.16 19.60 -3.11
N CYS A 75 -20.72 18.50 -2.63
CA CYS A 75 -20.72 18.09 -1.22
C CYS A 75 -19.74 16.93 -1.00
N VAL A 76 -19.37 16.72 0.26
CA VAL A 76 -18.57 15.56 0.69
C VAL A 76 -19.28 14.88 1.85
N ARG A 77 -19.61 13.59 1.68
CA ARG A 77 -20.11 12.74 2.77
C ARG A 77 -18.99 11.79 3.22
N TYR A 78 -18.74 11.78 4.50
CA TYR A 78 -17.74 10.95 5.16
C TYR A 78 -18.39 9.79 5.91
N ALA A 79 -17.74 8.62 5.86
CA ALA A 79 -18.05 7.50 6.75
C ALA A 79 -16.77 6.74 7.13
N ASN A 80 -16.76 6.14 8.33
CA ASN A 80 -15.74 5.18 8.74
C ASN A 80 -16.37 3.96 9.40
N ARG A 81 -15.74 2.80 9.19
CA ARG A 81 -16.15 1.53 9.81
C ARG A 81 -14.99 0.54 9.89
N PHE A 82 -14.87 -0.13 11.04
CA PHE A 82 -13.94 -1.25 11.19
C PHE A 82 -14.41 -2.48 10.42
N LEU A 83 -13.48 -3.19 9.78
CA LEU A 83 -13.77 -4.46 9.11
C LEU A 83 -14.06 -5.57 10.14
N ARG A 84 -15.15 -6.29 9.93
CA ARG A 84 -15.67 -7.30 10.87
C ARG A 84 -15.06 -8.67 10.60
N THR A 85 -13.77 -8.80 10.86
CA THR A 85 -12.97 -10.03 10.71
C THR A 85 -12.83 -10.77 12.05
N ASP A 86 -12.14 -11.93 12.08
CA ASP A 86 -11.81 -12.61 13.33
C ASP A 86 -10.87 -11.76 14.19
N SER A 87 -9.92 -11.03 13.54
CA SER A 87 -9.03 -10.07 14.20
C SER A 87 -9.81 -8.95 14.90
N TYR A 88 -10.87 -8.45 14.27
CA TYR A 88 -11.79 -7.49 14.92
C TYR A 88 -12.51 -8.12 16.12
N GLY A 89 -12.96 -9.37 15.97
CA GLY A 89 -13.62 -10.12 17.06
C GLY A 89 -12.69 -10.26 18.26
N ALA A 90 -11.42 -10.59 18.04
CA ALA A 90 -10.39 -10.69 19.09
C ALA A 90 -10.12 -9.32 19.74
N ALA A 91 -9.94 -8.26 18.95
CA ALA A 91 -9.72 -6.91 19.46
C ALA A 91 -10.89 -6.43 20.34
N ARG A 92 -12.12 -6.74 19.96
CA ARG A 92 -13.31 -6.48 20.80
C ARG A 92 -13.34 -7.25 22.10
N ALA A 93 -12.70 -8.42 22.16
CA ALA A 93 -12.53 -9.19 23.38
C ALA A 93 -11.37 -8.69 24.24
N GLY A 94 -10.59 -7.75 23.75
CA GLY A 94 -9.42 -7.18 24.44
C GLY A 94 -8.12 -7.92 24.15
N GLU A 95 -8.03 -8.61 23.02
CA GLU A 95 -6.88 -9.42 22.64
C GLU A 95 -6.45 -9.11 21.20
N PHE A 96 -5.16 -9.23 20.88
CA PHE A 96 -4.67 -9.26 19.50
C PHE A 96 -4.28 -10.68 19.10
N SER A 97 -4.61 -11.07 17.87
CA SER A 97 -4.31 -12.41 17.34
C SER A 97 -2.87 -12.55 16.80
N GLY A 98 -2.03 -11.53 16.98
CA GLY A 98 -0.69 -11.42 16.37
C GLY A 98 -0.76 -10.72 15.02
N GLY A 99 0.39 -10.61 14.33
CA GLY A 99 0.48 -9.88 13.07
C GLY A 99 1.80 -10.09 12.34
N PHE A 100 2.13 -9.14 11.47
CA PHE A 100 3.38 -9.08 10.71
C PHE A 100 4.59 -8.92 11.63
N ALA A 101 4.52 -7.98 12.58
CA ALA A 101 5.58 -7.65 13.51
C ALA A 101 5.15 -7.66 14.97
N THR A 102 3.93 -8.15 15.28
CA THR A 102 3.40 -8.23 16.64
C THR A 102 3.28 -9.67 17.10
N GLY A 103 3.67 -9.91 18.37
CA GLY A 103 3.41 -11.13 19.11
C GLY A 103 4.53 -12.15 19.10
N ASP A 104 4.68 -12.80 20.25
CA ASP A 104 5.60 -13.91 20.50
C ASP A 104 4.90 -15.25 20.23
N SER A 105 4.90 -15.71 18.99
CA SER A 105 4.36 -17.05 18.73
C SER A 105 5.38 -18.13 19.01
N THR A 106 5.04 -19.07 19.89
CA THR A 106 5.85 -20.27 20.10
C THR A 106 5.88 -21.16 18.86
N LEU A 107 6.94 -21.97 18.68
CA LEU A 107 7.01 -22.97 17.61
C LEU A 107 5.74 -23.86 17.53
N ARG A 108 5.18 -24.19 18.69
CA ARG A 108 3.98 -25.02 18.76
C ARG A 108 2.74 -24.31 18.20
N GLU A 109 2.57 -23.05 18.49
CA GLU A 109 1.48 -22.21 17.97
C GLU A 109 1.62 -21.99 16.48
N ARG A 110 2.84 -21.71 15.98
CA ARG A 110 3.11 -21.57 14.53
C ARG A 110 2.77 -22.86 13.76
N VAL A 111 3.23 -24.01 14.26
CA VAL A 111 2.89 -25.32 13.67
C VAL A 111 1.38 -25.58 13.73
N TRP A 112 0.71 -25.20 14.81
CA TRP A 112 -0.73 -25.33 14.95
C TRP A 112 -1.51 -24.43 13.99
N ARG A 113 -1.10 -23.18 13.82
CA ARG A 113 -1.69 -22.24 12.84
C ARG A 113 -1.49 -22.76 11.41
N LEU A 114 -0.27 -23.17 11.07
CA LEU A 114 0.04 -23.74 9.76
C LEU A 114 -0.82 -24.99 9.44
N LEU A 115 -1.01 -25.88 10.42
CA LEU A 115 -1.81 -27.10 10.24
C LEU A 115 -3.32 -26.84 10.15
N ARG A 116 -3.81 -25.74 10.68
CA ARG A 116 -5.23 -25.36 10.65
C ARG A 116 -5.56 -24.45 9.46
N GLY A 117 -4.57 -23.91 8.76
CA GLY A 117 -4.78 -22.84 7.81
C GLY A 117 -5.24 -21.54 8.49
N ASP A 118 -4.95 -21.39 9.79
CA ASP A 118 -5.30 -20.22 10.60
C ASP A 118 -4.35 -19.09 10.22
N THR A 119 -4.68 -18.36 9.16
CA THR A 119 -3.94 -17.20 8.69
C THR A 119 -4.57 -15.92 9.23
N TYR A 120 -3.73 -14.92 9.40
CA TYR A 120 -4.12 -13.59 9.83
C TYR A 120 -5.07 -12.94 8.80
N ASP A 121 -6.14 -12.31 9.28
CA ASP A 121 -7.22 -11.78 8.44
C ASP A 121 -7.46 -10.28 8.61
N ASN A 122 -6.49 -9.56 9.18
CA ASN A 122 -6.58 -8.12 9.31
C ASN A 122 -6.31 -7.44 7.96
N THR A 123 -7.34 -7.28 7.16
CA THR A 123 -7.28 -6.80 5.78
C THR A 123 -7.17 -5.27 5.71
N ASN A 124 -6.07 -4.72 6.24
CA ASN A 124 -5.88 -3.29 6.46
C ASN A 124 -5.07 -2.55 5.38
N ILE A 125 -4.67 -3.22 4.28
CA ILE A 125 -3.73 -2.62 3.32
C ILE A 125 -4.45 -1.71 2.32
N ILE A 126 -5.33 -2.28 1.49
CA ILE A 126 -5.98 -1.56 0.40
C ILE A 126 -7.35 -2.18 0.08
N VAL A 127 -8.20 -1.44 -0.61
CA VAL A 127 -9.42 -1.97 -1.24
C VAL A 127 -9.25 -1.94 -2.75
N GLU A 128 -9.56 -3.04 -3.41
CA GLU A 128 -9.58 -3.14 -4.86
C GLU A 128 -10.97 -3.60 -5.35
N ARG A 129 -11.31 -3.20 -6.56
CA ARG A 129 -12.50 -3.70 -7.25
C ARG A 129 -12.07 -4.78 -8.24
N ILE A 130 -12.57 -6.00 -8.07
CA ILE A 130 -12.37 -7.11 -9.01
C ILE A 130 -13.74 -7.51 -9.54
N GLY A 131 -13.96 -7.35 -10.85
CA GLY A 131 -15.29 -7.52 -11.43
C GLY A 131 -16.31 -6.58 -10.79
N ASP A 132 -17.37 -7.14 -10.21
CA ASP A 132 -18.43 -6.37 -9.54
C ASP A 132 -18.27 -6.33 -8.00
N GLU A 133 -17.19 -6.87 -7.45
CA GLU A 133 -16.97 -6.92 -6.01
C GLU A 133 -15.84 -6.01 -5.57
N TYR A 134 -15.98 -5.47 -4.34
CA TYR A 134 -14.94 -4.73 -3.66
C TYR A 134 -14.32 -5.63 -2.59
N LEU A 135 -13.01 -5.76 -2.62
CA LEU A 135 -12.25 -6.63 -1.73
C LEU A 135 -11.27 -5.81 -0.90
N ALA A 136 -11.31 -5.97 0.41
CA ALA A 136 -10.26 -5.48 1.28
C ALA A 136 -9.15 -6.53 1.38
N LEU A 137 -7.90 -6.10 1.20
CA LEU A 137 -6.75 -6.96 0.97
C LEU A 137 -5.75 -6.87 2.11
N THR A 138 -5.02 -7.98 2.29
CA THR A 138 -3.85 -8.10 3.16
C THR A 138 -2.84 -9.06 2.52
N GLU A 139 -1.63 -9.15 3.08
CA GLU A 139 -0.56 -10.02 2.57
C GLU A 139 -0.72 -11.50 2.96
N THR A 140 -1.93 -11.92 3.30
CA THR A 140 -2.29 -13.33 3.54
C THR A 140 -3.41 -13.75 2.57
N PRO A 141 -3.68 -15.05 2.43
CA PRO A 141 -4.75 -15.52 1.54
C PRO A 141 -6.18 -15.18 2.01
N ARG A 142 -6.37 -14.54 3.15
CA ARG A 142 -7.69 -14.18 3.68
C ARG A 142 -8.06 -12.74 3.32
N TRP A 143 -8.61 -12.56 2.14
CA TRP A 143 -9.22 -11.30 1.71
C TRP A 143 -10.71 -11.30 2.05
N VAL A 144 -11.29 -10.14 2.26
CA VAL A 144 -12.71 -10.02 2.60
C VAL A 144 -13.46 -9.17 1.57
N SER A 145 -14.66 -9.63 1.20
CA SER A 145 -15.60 -8.86 0.39
C SER A 145 -16.29 -7.81 1.27
N VAL A 146 -16.43 -6.60 0.73
CA VAL A 146 -16.99 -5.45 1.43
C VAL A 146 -18.05 -4.75 0.59
N ASP A 147 -19.09 -4.25 1.24
CA ASP A 147 -20.03 -3.32 0.65
C ASP A 147 -19.55 -1.89 0.88
N LEU A 148 -19.05 -1.22 -0.14
CA LEU A 148 -18.54 0.13 0.02
C LEU A 148 -19.62 1.20 0.17
N THR A 149 -20.90 0.90 -0.11
CA THR A 149 -22.00 1.81 0.15
C THR A 149 -22.28 1.93 1.64
N THR A 150 -22.20 0.80 2.36
CA THR A 150 -22.45 0.72 3.81
C THR A 150 -21.20 0.54 4.64
N LEU A 151 -20.05 0.27 4.01
CA LEU A 151 -18.79 -0.18 4.60
C LEU A 151 -18.93 -1.51 5.38
N GLU A 152 -19.92 -2.33 5.07
CA GLU A 152 -20.13 -3.62 5.74
C GLU A 152 -19.22 -4.71 5.17
N THR A 153 -18.59 -5.47 6.06
CA THR A 153 -17.87 -6.70 5.71
C THR A 153 -18.88 -7.77 5.35
N ARG A 154 -18.78 -8.34 4.15
CA ARG A 154 -19.69 -9.39 3.65
C ARG A 154 -19.21 -10.78 4.01
N GLY A 155 -17.90 -11.00 4.07
CA GLY A 155 -17.27 -12.27 4.42
C GLY A 155 -15.98 -12.52 3.69
N ASP A 156 -15.35 -13.65 3.99
CA ASP A 156 -14.10 -14.07 3.35
C ASP A 156 -14.33 -14.38 1.87
N VAL A 157 -13.33 -14.09 1.05
CA VAL A 157 -13.32 -14.48 -0.36
C VAL A 157 -13.01 -15.96 -0.47
N GLU A 158 -13.89 -16.71 -1.11
CA GLU A 158 -13.65 -18.11 -1.47
C GLU A 158 -12.95 -18.18 -2.83
N TYR A 159 -11.93 -19.03 -2.93
CA TYR A 159 -11.18 -19.20 -4.17
C TYR A 159 -11.57 -20.49 -4.87
N ASP A 160 -12.00 -20.38 -6.12
CA ASP A 160 -12.28 -21.52 -6.99
C ASP A 160 -11.01 -22.00 -7.72
N GLY A 161 -10.92 -23.30 -7.98
CA GLY A 161 -9.82 -23.89 -8.76
C GLY A 161 -8.74 -24.56 -7.92
N PRO A 162 -7.58 -24.90 -8.53
CA PRO A 162 -6.47 -25.45 -7.80
C PRO A 162 -6.04 -24.45 -6.75
N ALA A 163 -6.10 -24.85 -5.48
CA ALA A 163 -5.74 -23.99 -4.38
C ALA A 163 -4.33 -23.45 -4.61
N ALA A 164 -4.19 -22.16 -4.61
CA ALA A 164 -2.92 -21.54 -4.40
C ALA A 164 -2.41 -22.00 -3.04
N ASN A 165 -1.17 -22.45 -2.99
CA ASN A 165 -0.57 -22.97 -1.76
C ASN A 165 0.27 -21.90 -1.06
N GLY A 166 0.22 -20.66 -1.54
CA GLY A 166 0.97 -19.54 -0.99
C GLY A 166 0.48 -19.17 0.41
N GLN A 167 1.42 -18.84 1.26
CA GLN A 167 1.17 -18.38 2.62
C GLN A 167 1.25 -16.86 2.73
N LEU A 168 1.92 -16.21 1.75
CA LEU A 168 1.94 -14.76 1.61
C LEU A 168 1.41 -14.36 0.23
N PHE A 169 0.63 -13.30 0.21
CA PHE A 169 0.05 -12.73 -1.01
C PHE A 169 0.51 -11.29 -1.17
N CYS A 170 0.64 -10.84 -2.40
CA CYS A 170 0.83 -9.42 -2.67
C CYS A 170 -0.54 -8.73 -2.67
N ALA A 171 -0.73 -7.77 -1.76
CA ALA A 171 -1.95 -6.98 -1.69
C ALA A 171 -1.98 -5.80 -2.69
N HIS A 172 -0.84 -5.46 -3.29
CA HIS A 172 -0.73 -4.44 -4.32
C HIS A 172 -0.99 -5.03 -5.70
N LEU A 173 -2.27 -5.28 -6.00
CA LEU A 173 -2.67 -5.80 -7.31
C LEU A 173 -2.34 -4.78 -8.41
N GLN A 174 -1.91 -5.29 -9.55
CA GLN A 174 -1.74 -4.49 -10.76
C GLN A 174 -2.90 -4.75 -11.70
N TYR A 175 -3.61 -3.70 -12.11
CA TYR A 175 -4.73 -3.80 -13.04
C TYR A 175 -4.29 -3.52 -14.48
N ASP A 176 -4.61 -4.42 -15.38
CA ASP A 176 -4.42 -4.26 -16.82
C ASP A 176 -5.75 -3.85 -17.48
N PRO A 177 -5.93 -2.57 -17.83
CA PRO A 177 -7.18 -2.07 -18.39
C PRO A 177 -7.46 -2.60 -19.81
N ALA A 178 -6.44 -3.04 -20.55
CA ALA A 178 -6.62 -3.58 -21.89
C ALA A 178 -7.14 -5.02 -21.89
N ARG A 179 -6.80 -5.80 -20.86
CA ARG A 179 -7.25 -7.19 -20.69
C ARG A 179 -8.39 -7.30 -19.67
N ASP A 180 -8.71 -6.22 -18.95
CA ASP A 180 -9.69 -6.18 -17.85
C ASP A 180 -9.40 -7.24 -16.78
N VAL A 181 -8.16 -7.32 -16.35
CA VAL A 181 -7.70 -8.34 -15.40
C VAL A 181 -6.76 -7.73 -14.36
N HIS A 182 -6.88 -8.21 -13.12
CA HIS A 182 -5.88 -7.94 -12.10
C HIS A 182 -4.79 -9.00 -12.11
N VAL A 183 -3.57 -8.61 -11.81
CA VAL A 183 -2.42 -9.50 -11.67
C VAL A 183 -1.88 -9.39 -10.26
N THR A 184 -1.47 -10.52 -9.68
CA THR A 184 -0.81 -10.58 -8.39
C THR A 184 0.18 -11.72 -8.32
N PHE A 185 0.91 -11.83 -7.22
CA PHE A 185 1.73 -13.01 -6.92
C PHE A 185 1.51 -13.46 -5.48
N GLU A 186 1.84 -14.71 -5.25
CA GLU A 186 1.92 -15.30 -3.92
C GLU A 186 3.26 -15.97 -3.69
N VAL A 187 3.62 -16.19 -2.43
CA VAL A 187 4.83 -16.88 -2.01
C VAL A 187 4.45 -18.21 -1.36
N GLU A 188 4.91 -19.32 -1.96
CA GLU A 188 4.76 -20.66 -1.40
C GLU A 188 6.02 -21.08 -0.64
N PHE A 189 5.88 -21.33 0.66
CA PHE A 189 6.90 -21.97 1.50
C PHE A 189 6.70 -23.49 1.48
N GLY A 190 7.25 -24.18 0.48
CA GLY A 190 7.10 -25.62 0.27
C GLY A 190 8.42 -26.39 0.34
N ARG A 191 8.44 -27.59 -0.24
CA ARG A 191 9.68 -28.36 -0.44
C ARG A 191 10.64 -27.69 -1.42
N GLN A 192 10.10 -26.96 -2.38
CA GLN A 192 10.72 -25.98 -3.24
C GLN A 192 9.89 -24.73 -3.06
N HIS A 193 10.52 -23.64 -2.64
CA HIS A 193 9.83 -22.35 -2.46
C HIS A 193 9.63 -21.74 -3.83
N GLN A 194 8.48 -21.07 -4.03
CA GLN A 194 8.11 -20.50 -5.31
C GLN A 194 7.36 -19.19 -5.16
N TYR A 195 7.49 -18.33 -6.15
CA TYR A 195 6.58 -17.23 -6.42
C TYR A 195 5.62 -17.68 -7.51
N HIS A 196 4.32 -17.64 -7.27
CA HIS A 196 3.30 -17.94 -8.28
C HIS A 196 2.66 -16.63 -8.72
N ILE A 197 2.69 -16.36 -10.02
CA ILE A 197 2.07 -15.18 -10.61
C ILE A 197 0.72 -15.62 -11.15
N PHE A 198 -0.32 -14.83 -10.80
CA PHE A 198 -1.71 -15.08 -11.17
C PHE A 198 -2.33 -13.91 -11.91
N GLU A 199 -3.18 -14.22 -12.87
CA GLU A 199 -4.24 -13.33 -13.34
C GLU A 199 -5.55 -13.65 -12.61
N LEU A 200 -6.30 -12.59 -12.25
CA LEU A 200 -7.54 -12.65 -11.51
C LEU A 200 -8.67 -12.10 -12.41
N PRO A 201 -9.33 -12.94 -13.23
CA PRO A 201 -10.38 -12.51 -14.14
C PRO A 201 -11.67 -12.16 -13.40
N ALA A 202 -11.90 -12.76 -12.22
CA ALA A 202 -13.05 -12.48 -11.35
C ALA A 202 -12.70 -12.69 -9.88
N PRO A 203 -13.53 -12.21 -8.93
CA PRO A 203 -13.35 -12.48 -7.52
C PRO A 203 -13.27 -13.99 -7.25
N GLY A 204 -12.21 -14.41 -6.56
CA GLY A 204 -11.99 -15.82 -6.25
C GLY A 204 -11.47 -16.70 -7.40
N GLU A 205 -11.48 -16.23 -8.64
CA GLU A 205 -10.90 -16.95 -9.78
C GLU A 205 -9.42 -16.60 -9.96
N ARG A 206 -8.59 -17.62 -10.18
CA ARG A 206 -7.15 -17.44 -10.35
C ARG A 206 -6.61 -18.31 -11.48
N GLU A 207 -5.92 -17.67 -12.40
CA GLU A 207 -5.20 -18.34 -13.49
C GLU A 207 -3.71 -18.17 -13.29
N VAL A 208 -2.97 -19.29 -13.15
CA VAL A 208 -1.52 -19.28 -12.96
C VAL A 208 -0.84 -18.92 -14.27
N VAL A 209 -0.11 -17.80 -14.28
CA VAL A 209 0.74 -17.38 -15.41
C VAL A 209 2.06 -18.12 -15.38
N ALA A 210 2.73 -18.14 -14.23
CA ALA A 210 4.03 -18.78 -14.05
C ALA A 210 4.31 -19.10 -12.58
N SER A 211 5.29 -20.00 -12.37
CA SER A 211 5.88 -20.30 -11.07
C SER A 211 7.38 -20.12 -11.13
N VAL A 212 7.92 -19.28 -10.25
CA VAL A 212 9.35 -18.94 -10.19
C VAL A 212 9.96 -19.56 -8.95
N PRO A 213 10.86 -20.56 -9.09
CA PRO A 213 11.49 -21.17 -7.93
C PRO A 213 12.51 -20.22 -7.29
N THR A 214 12.56 -20.22 -5.96
CA THR A 214 13.55 -19.50 -5.17
C THR A 214 14.10 -20.39 -4.04
N GLU A 215 15.33 -20.12 -3.63
CA GLU A 215 15.94 -20.83 -2.49
C GLU A 215 15.59 -20.15 -1.16
N ARG A 216 15.45 -18.82 -1.18
CA ARG A 216 15.17 -17.98 -0.01
C ARG A 216 14.15 -16.92 -0.40
N PRO A 217 12.87 -17.14 -0.09
CA PRO A 217 11.83 -16.17 -0.42
C PRO A 217 12.12 -14.79 0.18
N SER A 218 12.02 -13.78 -0.66
CA SER A 218 12.17 -12.37 -0.30
C SER A 218 10.84 -11.79 0.17
N TYR A 219 10.92 -10.80 1.03
CA TYR A 219 9.79 -9.90 1.28
C TYR A 219 9.65 -8.93 0.12
N MET A 220 8.55 -9.04 -0.60
CA MET A 220 8.19 -8.19 -1.73
C MET A 220 6.76 -7.69 -1.52
N HIS A 221 6.62 -6.43 -1.13
CA HIS A 221 5.32 -5.80 -0.84
C HIS A 221 4.51 -5.49 -2.10
N SER A 222 5.20 -5.18 -3.20
CA SER A 222 4.62 -4.86 -4.51
C SER A 222 5.46 -5.42 -5.64
N PHE A 223 4.97 -5.31 -6.86
CA PHE A 223 5.68 -5.67 -8.08
C PHE A 223 5.29 -4.73 -9.23
N ALA A 224 6.04 -4.77 -10.34
CA ALA A 224 5.72 -3.99 -11.51
C ALA A 224 5.05 -4.84 -12.60
N LEU A 225 4.17 -4.21 -13.38
CA LEU A 225 3.47 -4.85 -14.50
C LEU A 225 3.56 -3.98 -15.75
N THR A 226 3.81 -4.63 -16.87
CA THR A 226 3.66 -4.03 -18.22
C THR A 226 2.60 -4.82 -19.01
N PRO A 227 2.18 -4.39 -20.20
CA PRO A 227 1.28 -5.19 -21.03
C PRO A 227 1.74 -6.63 -21.26
N ASN A 228 3.06 -6.86 -21.38
CA ASN A 228 3.61 -8.17 -21.70
C ASN A 228 4.39 -8.85 -20.58
N TYR A 229 4.83 -8.13 -19.54
CA TYR A 229 5.66 -8.68 -18.47
C TYR A 229 5.15 -8.37 -17.08
N ALA A 230 5.16 -9.37 -16.19
CA ALA A 230 5.20 -9.14 -14.76
C ALA A 230 6.68 -9.09 -14.31
N VAL A 231 7.02 -8.11 -13.47
CA VAL A 231 8.40 -7.87 -13.02
C VAL A 231 8.45 -8.00 -11.51
N LEU A 232 9.02 -9.10 -11.00
CA LEU A 232 9.27 -9.27 -9.57
C LEU A 232 10.67 -8.76 -9.24
N THR A 233 10.76 -7.90 -8.24
CA THR A 233 12.02 -7.39 -7.71
C THR A 233 12.32 -8.11 -6.40
N GLU A 234 13.07 -9.20 -6.48
CA GLU A 234 13.47 -10.02 -5.34
C GLU A 234 14.60 -9.32 -4.58
N PHE A 235 14.22 -8.54 -3.57
CA PHE A 235 15.16 -7.81 -2.71
C PHE A 235 15.98 -8.76 -1.84
N PRO A 236 17.23 -8.41 -1.46
CA PRO A 236 18.04 -9.20 -0.55
C PRO A 236 17.61 -9.07 0.92
N PHE A 237 16.32 -8.95 1.17
CA PHE A 237 15.66 -9.07 2.47
C PHE A 237 14.81 -10.32 2.43
N ASP A 238 15.43 -11.44 2.79
CA ASP A 238 14.91 -12.78 2.54
C ASP A 238 14.92 -13.64 3.81
N VAL A 239 14.20 -14.74 3.76
CA VAL A 239 14.08 -15.69 4.87
C VAL A 239 14.57 -17.07 4.49
N ASP A 240 15.27 -17.75 5.41
CA ASP A 240 15.41 -19.21 5.39
C ASP A 240 14.17 -19.83 6.04
N PRO A 241 13.23 -20.44 5.27
CA PRO A 241 11.98 -20.95 5.85
C PRO A 241 12.19 -21.98 6.96
N LEU A 242 13.35 -22.65 7.00
CA LEU A 242 13.70 -23.53 8.11
C LEU A 242 13.94 -22.74 9.41
N ALA A 243 14.17 -21.44 9.34
CA ALA A 243 14.30 -20.58 10.53
C ALA A 243 13.00 -20.56 11.36
N PHE A 244 11.83 -20.63 10.70
CA PHE A 244 10.54 -20.72 11.38
C PHE A 244 10.38 -21.99 12.23
N LEU A 245 11.16 -23.03 11.96
CA LEU A 245 11.11 -24.32 12.64
C LEU A 245 12.23 -24.49 13.69
N LYS A 246 13.17 -23.54 13.79
CA LYS A 246 14.31 -23.64 14.74
C LYS A 246 13.81 -23.41 16.17
N PRO A 247 14.08 -24.33 17.12
CA PRO A 247 13.77 -24.13 18.54
C PRO A 247 14.53 -22.91 19.09
N GLY A 248 13.85 -22.09 19.89
CA GLY A 248 14.47 -20.94 20.56
C GLY A 248 14.52 -19.65 19.73
N ARG A 249 14.12 -19.65 18.47
CA ARG A 249 13.92 -18.46 17.68
C ARG A 249 12.43 -18.07 17.82
N GLN A 250 12.15 -17.26 18.83
CA GLN A 250 10.86 -16.64 19.08
C GLN A 250 10.85 -15.28 18.39
N GLY A 251 9.69 -14.67 18.22
CA GLY A 251 9.54 -13.36 17.63
C GLY A 251 8.52 -13.33 16.49
N PRO A 252 8.08 -12.16 16.08
CA PRO A 252 7.11 -11.99 15.01
C PRO A 252 7.68 -12.43 13.64
N PHE A 253 6.78 -12.50 12.65
CA PHE A 253 7.11 -13.03 11.33
C PHE A 253 8.29 -12.28 10.67
N VAL A 254 8.28 -10.96 10.71
CA VAL A 254 9.29 -10.11 10.04
C VAL A 254 10.70 -10.28 10.60
N GLU A 255 10.86 -10.59 11.88
CA GLU A 255 12.17 -10.79 12.53
C GLU A 255 12.94 -12.02 12.01
N HIS A 256 12.30 -12.85 11.21
CA HIS A 256 12.94 -14.03 10.62
C HIS A 256 13.63 -13.71 9.29
N PHE A 257 13.34 -12.54 8.70
CA PHE A 257 13.99 -12.07 7.50
C PHE A 257 15.37 -11.48 7.82
N GLU A 258 16.29 -11.62 6.89
CA GLU A 258 17.68 -11.19 7.01
C GLU A 258 18.03 -10.28 5.83
N TRP A 259 18.64 -9.11 6.12
CA TRP A 259 19.19 -8.26 5.09
C TRP A 259 20.56 -8.79 4.65
N ARG A 260 20.70 -9.20 3.39
CA ARG A 260 21.89 -9.82 2.82
C ARG A 260 22.38 -9.09 1.56
N PRO A 261 22.92 -7.88 1.69
CA PRO A 261 23.27 -7.03 0.55
C PRO A 261 24.22 -7.69 -0.46
N ASP A 262 25.10 -8.59 -0.02
CA ASP A 262 26.03 -9.29 -0.91
C ASP A 262 25.32 -10.19 -1.95
N ALA A 263 24.05 -10.53 -1.75
CA ALA A 263 23.24 -11.27 -2.71
C ALA A 263 22.82 -10.42 -3.91
N GLY A 264 22.79 -9.09 -3.75
CA GLY A 264 22.22 -8.18 -4.74
C GLY A 264 20.69 -8.34 -4.86
N THR A 265 20.08 -7.56 -5.73
CA THR A 265 18.65 -7.66 -6.05
C THR A 265 18.46 -8.41 -7.35
N THR A 266 17.60 -9.45 -7.36
CA THR A 266 17.26 -10.19 -8.58
C THR A 266 15.97 -9.61 -9.18
N VAL A 267 16.00 -9.30 -10.47
CA VAL A 267 14.82 -8.86 -11.23
C VAL A 267 14.38 -10.03 -12.11
N HIS A 268 13.19 -10.55 -11.83
CA HIS A 268 12.56 -11.59 -12.64
C HIS A 268 11.60 -10.94 -13.62
N LEU A 269 11.67 -11.38 -14.87
CA LEU A 269 10.80 -10.95 -15.97
C LEU A 269 9.98 -12.16 -16.39
N ILE A 270 8.70 -12.09 -16.18
CA ILE A 270 7.75 -13.15 -16.47
C ILE A 270 6.92 -12.69 -17.67
N ASP A 271 7.11 -13.36 -18.80
CA ASP A 271 6.30 -13.17 -20.00
C ASP A 271 4.86 -13.64 -19.73
N ARG A 272 3.90 -12.75 -19.81
CA ARG A 272 2.49 -13.01 -19.44
C ARG A 272 1.76 -13.92 -20.42
N GLU A 273 2.21 -14.00 -21.68
CA GLU A 273 1.59 -14.85 -22.69
C GLU A 273 2.09 -16.29 -22.60
N THR A 274 3.40 -16.46 -22.39
CA THR A 274 4.05 -17.77 -22.46
C THR A 274 4.40 -18.37 -21.11
N GLY A 275 4.37 -17.58 -20.04
CA GLY A 275 4.87 -17.96 -18.71
C GLY A 275 6.40 -18.11 -18.65
N ALA A 276 7.13 -17.71 -19.69
CA ALA A 276 8.58 -17.83 -19.73
C ALA A 276 9.23 -16.85 -18.73
N VAL A 277 10.13 -17.37 -17.90
CA VAL A 277 10.85 -16.58 -16.89
C VAL A 277 12.27 -16.29 -17.35
N ARG A 278 12.69 -15.06 -17.22
CA ARG A 278 14.07 -14.58 -17.35
C ARG A 278 14.44 -13.83 -16.09
N GLN A 279 15.74 -13.75 -15.80
CA GLN A 279 16.20 -13.00 -14.62
C GLN A 279 17.51 -12.27 -14.93
N THR A 280 17.71 -11.18 -14.22
CA THR A 280 18.93 -10.38 -14.20
C THR A 280 19.17 -9.87 -12.79
N ARG A 281 20.34 -9.28 -12.52
CA ARG A 281 20.69 -8.78 -11.19
C ARG A 281 21.18 -7.34 -11.25
N THR A 282 20.91 -6.61 -10.15
CA THR A 282 21.42 -5.27 -9.92
C THR A 282 22.01 -5.16 -8.51
N ASP A 283 22.54 -3.98 -8.17
CA ASP A 283 22.99 -3.65 -6.83
C ASP A 283 21.88 -3.88 -5.80
N PRO A 284 22.23 -4.16 -4.52
CA PRO A 284 21.24 -4.35 -3.49
C PRO A 284 20.41 -3.10 -3.28
N MET A 285 19.11 -3.27 -3.19
CA MET A 285 18.13 -2.25 -2.80
C MET A 285 17.01 -2.91 -2.00
N PHE A 286 16.28 -2.10 -1.26
CA PHE A 286 15.01 -2.47 -0.66
C PHE A 286 13.94 -1.48 -1.14
N GLY A 287 12.68 -1.86 -1.11
CA GLY A 287 11.57 -0.98 -1.45
C GLY A 287 10.23 -1.62 -1.12
N PHE A 288 9.25 -0.76 -0.83
CA PHE A 288 7.88 -1.20 -0.64
C PHE A 288 7.09 -1.10 -1.94
N HIS A 289 7.17 0.02 -2.65
CA HIS A 289 6.23 0.34 -3.71
C HIS A 289 6.89 0.49 -5.08
N HIS A 290 6.41 -0.32 -6.04
CA HIS A 290 6.59 -0.02 -7.45
C HIS A 290 5.59 1.05 -7.85
N VAL A 291 6.06 2.08 -8.55
CA VAL A 291 5.25 3.24 -8.93
C VAL A 291 4.40 2.94 -10.16
N ASN A 292 5.08 2.51 -11.22
CA ASN A 292 4.50 2.11 -12.50
C ASN A 292 5.57 1.41 -13.35
N ALA A 293 5.14 0.71 -14.41
CA ALA A 293 6.05 0.18 -15.42
C ALA A 293 5.43 0.26 -16.81
N PHE A 294 6.30 0.30 -17.83
CA PHE A 294 5.91 0.41 -19.23
C PHE A 294 6.97 -0.19 -20.14
N GLU A 295 6.63 -0.33 -21.41
CA GLU A 295 7.55 -0.83 -22.43
C GLU A 295 7.97 0.31 -23.37
N ASP A 296 9.28 0.43 -23.60
CA ASP A 296 9.86 1.44 -24.48
C ASP A 296 10.90 0.83 -25.40
N GLY A 297 10.62 0.84 -26.71
CA GLY A 297 11.54 0.31 -27.74
C GLY A 297 11.86 -1.16 -27.62
N GLY A 298 11.03 -1.94 -26.92
CA GLY A 298 11.24 -3.37 -26.63
C GLY A 298 11.97 -3.65 -25.32
N ASP A 299 12.34 -2.62 -24.59
CA ASP A 299 12.84 -2.70 -23.19
C ASP A 299 11.68 -2.56 -22.22
N VAL A 300 11.85 -3.06 -20.99
CA VAL A 300 10.93 -2.83 -19.86
C VAL A 300 11.52 -1.72 -19.00
N VAL A 301 10.71 -0.74 -18.67
CA VAL A 301 11.07 0.36 -17.76
C VAL A 301 10.15 0.31 -16.54
N PHE A 302 10.72 0.40 -15.34
CA PHE A 302 9.92 0.47 -14.13
C PHE A 302 10.49 1.49 -13.13
N ASP A 303 9.59 2.14 -12.43
CA ASP A 303 9.91 3.04 -11.33
C ASP A 303 9.57 2.36 -10.01
N VAL A 304 10.48 2.46 -9.05
CA VAL A 304 10.32 1.87 -7.72
C VAL A 304 10.82 2.83 -6.64
N GLU A 305 10.09 2.91 -5.54
CA GLU A 305 10.57 3.55 -4.33
C GLU A 305 11.69 2.70 -3.73
N THR A 306 12.90 3.24 -3.72
CA THR A 306 14.08 2.53 -3.20
C THR A 306 14.53 3.11 -1.88
N LEU A 307 14.88 2.21 -0.96
CA LEU A 307 15.50 2.46 0.33
C LEU A 307 16.90 1.83 0.33
N PRO A 308 17.86 2.35 1.10
CA PRO A 308 19.21 1.80 1.12
C PRO A 308 19.29 0.39 1.69
N ASP A 309 18.38 0.05 2.61
CA ASP A 309 18.28 -1.26 3.25
C ASP A 309 16.87 -1.48 3.85
N ALA A 310 16.69 -2.60 4.56
CA ALA A 310 15.42 -2.97 5.16
C ALA A 310 15.20 -2.40 6.58
N THR A 311 16.06 -1.51 7.09
CA THR A 311 15.88 -0.90 8.43
C THR A 311 14.59 -0.07 8.51
N ALA A 312 14.08 0.42 7.38
CA ALA A 312 12.79 1.09 7.31
C ALA A 312 11.65 0.26 7.92
N VAL A 313 11.71 -1.07 7.84
CA VAL A 313 10.71 -1.94 8.46
C VAL A 313 10.69 -1.75 9.98
N SER A 314 11.83 -1.79 10.66
CA SER A 314 11.90 -1.63 12.12
C SER A 314 11.67 -0.18 12.59
N THR A 315 11.83 0.82 11.72
CA THR A 315 11.54 2.23 12.10
C THR A 315 10.03 2.51 12.16
N LEU A 316 9.20 1.60 11.70
CA LEU A 316 7.74 1.67 11.79
C LEU A 316 7.17 0.98 13.04
N ASP A 317 8.02 0.63 14.01
CA ASP A 317 7.58 0.18 15.32
C ASP A 317 6.74 1.26 16.01
N LEU A 318 5.59 0.87 16.55
CA LEU A 318 4.60 1.81 17.10
C LEU A 318 5.16 2.61 18.29
N SER A 319 6.02 2.00 19.09
CA SER A 319 6.71 2.69 20.20
C SER A 319 7.61 3.83 19.70
N THR A 320 8.34 3.61 18.60
CA THR A 320 9.17 4.62 17.94
C THR A 320 8.30 5.74 17.37
N LEU A 321 7.24 5.37 16.63
CA LEU A 321 6.31 6.32 16.03
C LEU A 321 5.58 7.18 17.09
N ARG A 322 5.16 6.58 18.20
CA ARG A 322 4.52 7.27 19.34
C ARG A 322 5.48 8.12 20.16
N SER A 323 6.78 7.86 20.13
CA SER A 323 7.75 8.70 20.82
C SER A 323 7.90 10.08 20.15
N GLY A 324 7.59 10.18 18.86
CA GLY A 324 7.82 11.38 18.05
C GLY A 324 9.30 11.64 17.75
N ASP A 325 10.19 10.72 18.12
CA ASP A 325 11.64 10.83 17.91
C ASP A 325 12.05 9.86 16.78
N LEU A 326 11.71 10.26 15.55
CA LEU A 326 12.04 9.50 14.37
C LEU A 326 13.48 9.79 13.92
N ASP A 327 14.23 8.75 13.64
CA ASP A 327 15.51 8.78 12.96
C ASP A 327 15.51 7.71 11.88
N ALA A 328 14.96 8.06 10.75
CA ALA A 328 14.74 7.14 9.64
C ALA A 328 15.26 7.71 8.32
N ILE A 329 15.33 6.86 7.32
CA ILE A 329 15.62 7.24 5.94
C ILE A 329 14.37 6.98 5.11
N ALA A 330 13.83 8.02 4.50
CA ALA A 330 12.76 7.85 3.52
C ALA A 330 13.32 7.36 2.18
N GLY A 331 12.43 6.81 1.38
CA GLY A 331 12.73 6.34 0.05
C GLY A 331 13.08 7.45 -0.92
N ARG A 332 13.48 7.04 -2.09
CA ARG A 332 13.53 7.86 -3.30
C ARG A 332 12.95 7.06 -4.45
N ILE A 333 12.50 7.72 -5.48
CA ILE A 333 12.05 7.06 -6.70
C ILE A 333 13.26 6.89 -7.61
N ASP A 334 13.59 5.66 -7.97
CA ASP A 334 14.61 5.30 -8.95
C ASP A 334 13.94 4.63 -10.17
N ARG A 335 14.37 5.01 -11.39
CA ARG A 335 13.94 4.40 -12.65
C ARG A 335 14.97 3.39 -13.11
N TYR A 336 14.50 2.19 -13.40
CA TYR A 336 15.29 1.09 -13.95
C TYR A 336 14.83 0.76 -15.37
N ARG A 337 15.79 0.40 -16.22
CA ARG A 337 15.55 -0.14 -17.57
C ARG A 337 16.09 -1.55 -17.65
N VAL A 338 15.28 -2.45 -18.15
CA VAL A 338 15.67 -3.83 -18.46
C VAL A 338 15.69 -3.99 -19.96
N SER A 339 16.89 -4.09 -20.51
CA SER A 339 17.07 -4.32 -21.96
C SER A 339 17.01 -5.80 -22.29
N ASN A 340 16.45 -6.12 -23.47
CA ASN A 340 16.29 -7.47 -23.99
C ASN A 340 15.54 -8.43 -23.04
N PRO A 341 14.34 -8.06 -22.55
CA PRO A 341 13.62 -8.81 -21.52
C PRO A 341 13.28 -10.25 -21.92
N GLY A 342 13.02 -10.53 -23.19
CA GLY A 342 12.74 -11.88 -23.72
C GLY A 342 13.95 -12.75 -24.00
N GLY A 343 15.17 -12.19 -23.92
CA GLY A 343 16.42 -12.88 -24.25
C GLY A 343 17.36 -13.04 -23.06
N ASN A 344 18.53 -12.40 -23.11
CA ASN A 344 19.47 -12.25 -22.01
C ASN A 344 19.28 -10.83 -21.42
N PRO A 345 18.45 -10.65 -20.39
CA PRO A 345 18.16 -9.33 -19.87
C PRO A 345 19.35 -8.73 -19.12
N THR A 346 19.48 -7.42 -19.24
CA THR A 346 20.37 -6.61 -18.40
C THR A 346 19.57 -5.48 -17.78
N VAL A 347 19.79 -5.21 -16.50
CA VAL A 347 19.11 -4.15 -15.78
C VAL A 347 20.09 -3.05 -15.40
N GLU A 348 19.69 -1.81 -15.60
CA GLU A 348 20.45 -0.65 -15.16
C GLU A 348 19.51 0.41 -14.56
N ARG A 349 20.01 1.15 -13.56
CA ARG A 349 19.33 2.34 -13.07
C ARG A 349 19.64 3.51 -13.99
N VAL A 350 18.63 3.99 -14.70
CA VAL A 350 18.78 5.05 -15.70
C VAL A 350 18.51 6.45 -15.17
N GLN A 351 17.74 6.56 -14.05
CA GLN A 351 17.42 7.86 -13.45
C GLN A 351 17.19 7.74 -11.95
N ARG A 352 17.52 8.81 -11.22
CA ARG A 352 17.17 9.05 -9.83
C ARG A 352 16.34 10.32 -9.73
N PHE A 353 15.24 10.23 -9.02
CA PHE A 353 14.36 11.37 -8.78
C PHE A 353 14.53 11.91 -7.37
N ALA A 354 13.52 12.63 -6.89
CA ALA A 354 13.50 13.24 -5.57
C ALA A 354 13.76 12.24 -4.43
N GLU A 355 14.49 12.70 -3.43
CA GLU A 355 14.67 11.99 -2.16
C GLU A 355 13.58 12.38 -1.16
N GLY A 356 13.39 11.56 -0.14
CA GLY A 356 12.43 11.79 0.92
C GLY A 356 11.00 11.45 0.54
N THR A 357 10.79 10.58 -0.48
CA THR A 357 9.48 10.20 -0.96
C THR A 357 8.97 8.90 -0.32
N GLY A 358 7.65 8.82 -0.15
CA GLY A 358 6.92 7.64 0.31
C GLY A 358 5.53 7.57 -0.32
N LEU A 359 4.93 6.38 -0.36
CA LEU A 359 3.59 6.12 -0.89
C LEU A 359 3.36 6.77 -2.28
N PRO A 360 4.19 6.44 -3.28
CA PRO A 360 4.10 7.05 -4.61
C PRO A 360 2.93 6.50 -5.42
N THR A 361 2.23 7.37 -6.13
CA THR A 361 1.14 7.03 -7.05
C THR A 361 1.27 7.74 -8.38
N VAL A 362 0.58 7.23 -9.40
CA VAL A 362 0.43 7.86 -10.71
C VAL A 362 -1.05 8.01 -11.07
N SER A 363 -1.34 8.79 -12.09
CA SER A 363 -2.67 8.81 -12.67
C SER A 363 -3.10 7.39 -13.11
N PRO A 364 -4.31 6.92 -12.76
CA PRO A 364 -4.79 5.62 -13.23
C PRO A 364 -4.91 5.54 -14.76
N ALA A 365 -4.95 6.67 -15.45
CA ALA A 365 -5.01 6.73 -16.91
C ALA A 365 -3.72 6.32 -17.61
N VAL A 366 -2.58 6.33 -16.90
CA VAL A 366 -1.26 5.98 -17.45
C VAL A 366 -0.69 4.68 -16.85
N ARG A 367 -1.55 3.86 -16.25
CA ARG A 367 -1.13 2.53 -15.79
C ARG A 367 -0.62 1.70 -16.97
N LEU A 368 0.53 1.03 -16.77
CA LEU A 368 1.24 0.21 -17.76
C LEU A 368 1.73 0.98 -19.00
N GLU A 369 1.62 2.31 -18.99
CA GLU A 369 2.09 3.22 -20.02
C GLU A 369 3.14 4.18 -19.47
N GLU A 370 3.91 4.82 -20.35
CA GLU A 370 4.86 5.86 -19.96
C GLU A 370 4.11 6.99 -19.23
N HIS A 371 4.61 7.35 -18.05
CA HIS A 371 4.04 8.40 -17.22
C HIS A 371 5.02 9.56 -17.04
N ARG A 372 4.48 10.75 -16.93
CA ARG A 372 5.24 11.97 -16.68
C ARG A 372 5.16 12.40 -15.22
N PHE A 373 4.03 12.23 -14.55
CA PHE A 373 3.84 12.74 -13.20
C PHE A 373 3.71 11.62 -12.18
N VAL A 374 4.46 11.78 -11.07
CA VAL A 374 4.33 10.94 -9.86
C VAL A 374 3.92 11.83 -8.71
N TYR A 375 2.97 11.37 -7.93
CA TYR A 375 2.50 12.01 -6.71
C TYR A 375 2.95 11.19 -5.52
N ALA A 376 3.53 11.82 -4.49
CA ALA A 376 4.05 11.09 -3.33
C ALA A 376 3.98 11.95 -2.07
N GLN A 377 4.02 11.30 -0.92
CA GLN A 377 4.41 11.99 0.31
C GLN A 377 5.88 12.44 0.20
N GLN A 378 6.23 13.54 0.89
CA GLN A 378 7.61 13.99 0.95
C GLN A 378 7.99 14.50 2.35
N THR A 379 9.22 14.17 2.75
CA THR A 379 9.83 14.62 4.00
C THR A 379 11.29 15.01 3.78
N ASP A 380 11.86 15.71 4.74
CA ASP A 380 13.29 16.01 4.75
C ASP A 380 14.11 14.78 5.16
N GLN A 381 15.39 14.77 4.82
CA GLN A 381 16.35 13.75 5.25
C GLN A 381 17.33 14.32 6.30
N PRO A 382 17.60 13.61 7.41
CA PRO A 382 16.92 12.38 7.86
C PRO A 382 15.45 12.63 8.24
N VAL A 383 14.65 11.57 8.26
CA VAL A 383 13.24 11.66 8.65
C VAL A 383 13.14 11.83 10.16
N THR A 384 12.67 12.99 10.60
CA THR A 384 12.50 13.31 12.03
C THR A 384 11.04 13.50 12.42
N ALA A 385 10.11 13.42 11.45
CA ALA A 385 8.68 13.54 11.65
C ALA A 385 7.92 12.86 10.51
N TRP A 386 6.65 12.54 10.74
CA TRP A 386 5.78 12.02 9.69
C TRP A 386 5.64 13.00 8.52
N PRO A 387 5.62 12.52 7.26
CA PRO A 387 5.60 13.38 6.07
C PRO A 387 4.42 14.36 6.09
N ARG A 388 4.72 15.67 5.97
CA ARG A 388 3.72 16.75 5.95
C ARG A 388 3.50 17.34 4.56
N ARG A 389 4.32 16.94 3.59
CA ARG A 389 4.27 17.46 2.23
C ARG A 389 3.78 16.40 1.27
N ILE A 390 3.06 16.87 0.26
CA ILE A 390 2.76 16.11 -0.94
C ILE A 390 3.55 16.76 -2.09
N VAL A 391 4.21 15.92 -2.88
CA VAL A 391 4.97 16.33 -4.05
C VAL A 391 4.34 15.81 -5.33
N LYS A 392 4.28 16.64 -6.35
CA LYS A 392 4.09 16.28 -7.76
C LYS A 392 5.45 16.36 -8.45
N LEU A 393 5.97 15.24 -8.87
CA LEU A 393 7.24 15.11 -9.55
C LEU A 393 7.02 14.98 -11.05
N ASP A 394 7.63 15.86 -11.84
CA ASP A 394 7.71 15.73 -13.29
C ASP A 394 8.95 14.89 -13.68
N THR A 395 8.75 13.65 -14.10
CA THR A 395 9.82 12.70 -14.41
C THR A 395 10.63 13.09 -15.64
N ALA A 396 10.08 13.90 -16.55
CA ALA A 396 10.76 14.35 -17.74
C ALA A 396 11.77 15.49 -17.46
N THR A 397 11.47 16.34 -16.46
CA THR A 397 12.28 17.52 -16.13
C THR A 397 12.95 17.45 -14.77
N ASN A 398 12.54 16.51 -13.92
CA ASN A 398 12.87 16.37 -12.50
C ASN A 398 12.45 17.61 -11.65
N ASN A 399 11.50 18.40 -12.15
CA ASN A 399 10.92 19.50 -11.41
C ASN A 399 9.88 18.98 -10.40
N GLN A 400 9.70 19.72 -9.31
CA GLN A 400 8.77 19.38 -8.25
C GLN A 400 7.85 20.56 -7.97
N GLN A 401 6.57 20.27 -7.77
CA GLN A 401 5.61 21.15 -7.14
C GLN A 401 5.26 20.53 -5.77
N ILE A 402 5.26 21.34 -4.72
CA ILE A 402 5.10 20.85 -3.33
C ILE A 402 3.94 21.58 -2.69
N TRP A 403 3.04 20.83 -2.07
CA TRP A 403 2.04 21.32 -1.14
C TRP A 403 2.41 20.86 0.27
N GLU A 404 2.26 21.74 1.26
CA GLU A 404 2.55 21.43 2.67
C GLU A 404 1.28 21.55 3.52
N GLY A 405 0.94 20.45 4.22
CA GLY A 405 -0.19 20.39 5.14
C GLY A 405 0.13 20.90 6.55
N PRO A 406 -0.89 21.08 7.39
CA PRO A 406 -0.72 21.47 8.78
C PRO A 406 -0.03 20.40 9.64
N GLY A 407 -0.12 19.13 9.22
CA GLY A 407 0.49 17.97 9.86
C GLY A 407 0.71 16.85 8.89
N GLY A 408 0.86 15.62 9.38
CA GLY A 408 1.13 14.45 8.55
C GLY A 408 0.05 14.20 7.51
N CYS A 409 0.46 13.79 6.33
CA CYS A 409 -0.41 13.52 5.18
C CYS A 409 -0.50 12.02 4.92
N SER A 410 -1.65 11.59 4.37
CA SER A 410 -1.86 10.27 3.79
C SER A 410 -1.33 10.20 2.35
N GLU A 411 -1.35 9.01 1.75
CA GLU A 411 -1.04 8.78 0.34
C GLU A 411 -1.84 9.72 -0.58
N PRO A 412 -1.22 10.43 -1.53
CA PRO A 412 -1.93 11.24 -2.51
C PRO A 412 -2.59 10.35 -3.59
N ILE A 413 -3.86 10.61 -3.90
CA ILE A 413 -4.61 9.88 -4.93
C ILE A 413 -5.00 10.85 -6.03
N PHE A 414 -4.48 10.64 -7.23
CA PHE A 414 -4.86 11.43 -8.40
C PHE A 414 -6.20 10.93 -8.98
N VAL A 415 -7.10 11.87 -9.23
CA VAL A 415 -8.39 11.63 -9.89
C VAL A 415 -8.40 12.40 -11.20
N PRO A 416 -8.32 11.70 -12.35
CA PRO A 416 -8.31 12.36 -13.65
C PRO A 416 -9.68 12.99 -13.95
N ARG A 417 -9.66 14.16 -14.59
CA ARG A 417 -10.87 14.78 -15.11
C ARG A 417 -11.41 13.95 -16.27
N PRO A 418 -12.70 13.59 -16.26
CA PRO A 418 -13.33 12.91 -17.41
C PRO A 418 -13.16 13.72 -18.70
N GLY A 419 -12.49 13.11 -19.69
CA GLY A 419 -12.17 13.77 -20.95
C GLY A 419 -11.10 14.86 -20.88
N GLY A 420 -10.25 14.82 -19.84
CA GLY A 420 -9.09 15.70 -19.68
C GLY A 420 -8.10 15.62 -20.83
N ASN A 421 -7.28 16.66 -21.02
CA ASN A 421 -6.39 16.82 -22.18
C ASN A 421 -4.90 16.57 -21.84
N SER A 422 -4.55 16.48 -20.57
CA SER A 422 -3.19 16.22 -20.08
C SER A 422 -3.23 15.20 -18.94
N GLU A 423 -2.09 14.55 -18.68
CA GLU A 423 -1.97 13.53 -17.61
C GLU A 423 -2.30 14.09 -16.22
N ASP A 424 -2.05 15.37 -16.00
CA ASP A 424 -2.29 16.09 -14.75
C ASP A 424 -3.58 16.95 -14.75
N ASP A 425 -4.44 16.85 -15.80
CA ASP A 425 -5.77 17.47 -15.81
C ASP A 425 -6.70 16.67 -14.88
N GLY A 426 -6.78 17.12 -13.63
CA GLY A 426 -7.54 16.43 -12.60
C GLY A 426 -7.37 17.08 -11.24
N VAL A 427 -7.53 16.28 -10.19
CA VAL A 427 -7.27 16.69 -8.80
C VAL A 427 -6.46 15.62 -8.06
N VAL A 428 -5.72 16.05 -7.04
CA VAL A 428 -5.07 15.16 -6.08
C VAL A 428 -5.83 15.24 -4.75
N LEU A 429 -6.22 14.07 -4.25
CA LEU A 429 -6.89 13.90 -2.97
C LEU A 429 -5.90 13.38 -1.92
N THR A 430 -5.84 14.00 -0.76
CA THR A 430 -5.11 13.48 0.40
C THR A 430 -5.84 13.83 1.69
N VAL A 431 -5.53 13.12 2.76
CA VAL A 431 -6.01 13.45 4.10
C VAL A 431 -4.82 13.92 4.93
N THR A 432 -4.93 15.07 5.58
CA THR A 432 -3.89 15.57 6.47
C THR A 432 -4.42 15.67 7.89
N LEU A 433 -3.56 15.47 8.87
CA LEU A 433 -3.89 15.67 10.27
C LEU A 433 -3.60 17.13 10.65
N ASP A 434 -4.60 17.85 11.18
CA ASP A 434 -4.40 19.13 11.83
C ASP A 434 -4.20 18.89 13.34
N PRO A 435 -2.95 18.93 13.82
CA PRO A 435 -2.66 18.62 15.22
C PRO A 435 -3.12 19.70 16.19
N VAL A 436 -3.32 20.93 15.72
CA VAL A 436 -3.79 22.04 16.54
C VAL A 436 -5.30 21.97 16.75
N ALA A 437 -6.02 21.62 15.69
CA ALA A 437 -7.46 21.41 15.74
C ALA A 437 -7.84 19.99 16.19
N GLU A 438 -6.87 19.09 16.38
CA GLU A 438 -7.02 17.69 16.75
C GLU A 438 -8.03 16.94 15.85
N ARG A 439 -7.94 17.16 14.55
CA ARG A 439 -8.83 16.55 13.55
C ARG A 439 -8.11 16.30 12.23
N SER A 440 -8.61 15.35 11.47
CA SER A 440 -8.18 15.16 10.10
C SER A 440 -8.92 16.08 9.14
N VAL A 441 -8.31 16.35 7.99
CA VAL A 441 -8.85 17.24 6.95
C VAL A 441 -8.64 16.56 5.59
N LEU A 442 -9.72 16.32 4.86
CA LEU A 442 -9.64 15.96 3.46
C LEU A 442 -9.23 17.20 2.65
N VAL A 443 -8.24 17.07 1.79
CA VAL A 443 -7.71 18.15 0.94
C VAL A 443 -7.84 17.76 -0.53
N VAL A 444 -8.21 18.74 -1.34
CA VAL A 444 -8.32 18.61 -2.79
C VAL A 444 -7.38 19.62 -3.43
N LEU A 445 -6.32 19.14 -4.08
CA LEU A 445 -5.37 19.94 -4.82
C LEU A 445 -5.73 19.94 -6.30
N ASP A 446 -5.47 21.04 -6.98
CA ASP A 446 -5.55 21.11 -8.44
C ASP A 446 -4.41 20.31 -9.06
N GLY A 447 -4.69 19.44 -10.02
CA GLY A 447 -3.68 18.56 -10.59
C GLY A 447 -2.60 19.30 -11.40
N GLU A 448 -2.95 20.40 -12.07
CA GLU A 448 -2.01 21.19 -12.90
C GLU A 448 -1.20 22.19 -12.09
N SER A 449 -1.88 23.09 -11.34
CA SER A 449 -1.21 24.14 -10.54
C SER A 449 -0.64 23.62 -9.22
N PHE A 450 -1.15 22.50 -8.73
CA PHE A 450 -0.84 21.89 -7.43
C PHE A 450 -1.20 22.76 -6.22
N GLU A 451 -2.09 23.74 -6.43
CA GLU A 451 -2.65 24.59 -5.39
C GLU A 451 -3.88 23.94 -4.76
N GLU A 452 -4.13 24.27 -3.49
CA GLU A 452 -5.30 23.79 -2.79
C GLU A 452 -6.57 24.46 -3.34
N ARG A 453 -7.55 23.65 -3.77
CA ARG A 453 -8.85 24.10 -4.27
C ARG A 453 -9.93 24.08 -3.21
N ALA A 454 -9.91 23.03 -2.40
CA ALA A 454 -10.90 22.84 -1.34
C ALA A 454 -10.34 21.96 -0.22
N ARG A 455 -10.95 22.12 0.95
CA ARG A 455 -10.74 21.24 2.10
C ARG A 455 -12.06 20.91 2.78
N ALA A 456 -12.11 19.76 3.44
CA ALA A 456 -13.25 19.33 4.23
C ALA A 456 -12.78 18.78 5.57
N PRO A 457 -12.88 19.55 6.66
CA PRO A 457 -12.48 19.10 7.99
C PRO A 457 -13.42 18.02 8.52
N LEU A 458 -12.82 16.97 9.08
CA LEU A 458 -13.51 15.87 9.74
C LEU A 458 -13.90 16.23 11.17
N PRO A 459 -14.87 15.53 11.77
CA PRO A 459 -15.27 15.77 13.16
C PRO A 459 -14.27 15.22 14.20
N HIS A 460 -13.21 14.50 13.78
CA HIS A 460 -12.21 13.86 14.64
C HIS A 460 -10.86 13.68 13.93
N ALA A 461 -9.82 13.37 14.69
CA ALA A 461 -8.56 12.87 14.14
C ALA A 461 -8.71 11.41 13.73
N LEU A 462 -8.11 11.04 12.60
CA LEU A 462 -7.92 9.66 12.17
C LEU A 462 -6.48 9.22 12.42
N PRO A 463 -6.24 7.96 12.73
CA PRO A 463 -4.91 7.38 12.60
C PRO A 463 -4.41 7.50 11.15
N TYR A 464 -3.08 7.56 10.97
CA TYR A 464 -2.51 7.51 9.62
C TYR A 464 -2.81 6.16 8.99
N ASP A 465 -3.42 6.23 7.82
CA ASP A 465 -3.83 5.08 7.00
C ASP A 465 -2.72 4.64 6.04
N PHE A 466 -2.99 3.58 5.27
CA PHE A 466 -2.07 3.06 4.27
C PHE A 466 -2.45 3.56 2.87
N HIS A 467 -3.34 2.85 2.20
CA HIS A 467 -3.62 3.08 0.79
C HIS A 467 -5.07 3.46 0.54
N GLY A 468 -5.28 4.15 -0.58
CA GLY A 468 -6.60 4.53 -1.05
C GLY A 468 -6.83 4.22 -2.51
N ARG A 469 -8.12 4.17 -2.87
CA ARG A 469 -8.59 4.12 -4.25
C ARG A 469 -9.75 5.06 -4.44
N PHE A 470 -9.81 5.68 -5.61
CA PHE A 470 -10.97 6.44 -6.02
C PHE A 470 -11.83 5.59 -6.96
N PHE A 471 -13.12 5.46 -6.62
CA PHE A 471 -14.12 4.72 -7.37
C PHE A 471 -15.13 5.71 -7.94
N PRO A 472 -15.02 6.07 -9.24
CA PRO A 472 -15.91 7.07 -9.86
C PRO A 472 -17.35 6.59 -9.95
N GLU A 473 -17.58 5.28 -9.96
CA GLU A 473 -18.91 4.67 -9.99
C GLU A 473 -19.58 4.59 -8.62
N LEU A 474 -18.84 4.75 -7.53
CA LEU A 474 -19.35 4.63 -6.17
C LEU A 474 -19.93 5.98 -5.71
N THR A 475 -21.22 6.16 -5.91
CA THR A 475 -22.03 7.27 -5.41
C THR A 475 -23.12 6.76 -4.47
N LEU A 476 -23.61 7.60 -3.58
CA LEU A 476 -24.64 7.17 -2.60
C LEU A 476 -26.06 7.44 -3.10
N GLY A 477 -26.20 8.17 -4.20
CA GLY A 477 -27.48 8.66 -4.69
C GLY A 477 -28.05 9.79 -3.81
N ALA A 478 -28.76 10.74 -4.40
CA ALA A 478 -29.58 11.64 -3.61
C ALA A 478 -30.76 10.82 -3.05
N GLU A 479 -30.93 10.83 -1.70
CA GLU A 479 -32.13 10.29 -1.05
C GLU A 479 -33.39 11.08 -1.44
#